data_80df519d1a3105d2fb66ddc99888f930
#
_entry.id   80df519d1a3105d2fb66ddc99888f930
#
_cell.length_a   1.000
_cell.length_b   1.000
_cell.length_c   1.000
_cell.angle_alpha   90.00
_cell.angle_beta   90.00
_cell.angle_gamma   90.00
#
_symmetry.space_group_name_H-M   'P 1'
#
loop_
_entity.id
_entity.type
_entity.pdbx_description
1 polymer ?
#
loop_
_entity_poly.entity_id
_entity_poly.type
_entity_poly.pdbx_seq_one_letter_code
_entity_poly.pdbx_strand_id
1 'polypeptide(L)'
;MERRTLTFVEACQHLGNMYGIKWDEKEPTPEELAARFEREQLFRANDFAAEFFRDQYKLSEAAQKYAQERWSDAIIEEWGIGYAPHKNALLRHAKDKKANIDDLIKAGLIKVSGEDGHYYDAFIGRLMFPIRNRTGNLVGFSGRIINPKKNAEGREPAKYINTSETPIFKKGETLFGYFEAQRIAARRDLLNIVEGQPDVIRLASIDQQNTVAPMGTALTSKQIDLVKKIVSKVVLIGDNDPAGQTAIVDH
;
A
#
# COMPACT_ATOMS: atom_id res chain seq x y z
N MET A 1 -8.87 30.87 23.80
CA MET A 1 -8.51 30.95 22.38
C MET A 1 -8.87 29.63 21.74
N GLU A 2 -9.96 29.59 21.00
CA GLU A 2 -10.35 28.40 20.22
C GLU A 2 -9.33 28.16 19.10
N ARG A 3 -8.73 26.97 19.08
CA ARG A 3 -7.88 26.52 17.96
C ARG A 3 -8.82 26.20 16.80
N ARG A 4 -9.01 27.12 15.87
CA ARG A 4 -9.66 26.83 14.59
C ARG A 4 -8.76 25.90 13.80
N THR A 5 -9.28 24.73 13.47
CA THR A 5 -8.62 23.80 12.55
C THR A 5 -8.82 24.33 11.13
N LEU A 6 -7.83 25.05 10.62
CA LEU A 6 -7.85 25.54 9.23
C LEU A 6 -7.50 24.40 8.28
N THR A 7 -8.16 24.34 7.13
CA THR A 7 -7.70 23.54 6.01
C THR A 7 -6.36 24.07 5.50
N PHE A 8 -5.63 23.29 4.70
CA PHE A 8 -4.35 23.75 4.13
C PHE A 8 -4.50 25.05 3.32
N VAL A 9 -5.58 25.17 2.52
CA VAL A 9 -5.88 26.36 1.71
C VAL A 9 -6.15 27.55 2.61
N GLU A 10 -7.01 27.41 3.63
CA GLU A 10 -7.29 28.48 4.61
C GLU A 10 -6.04 28.90 5.38
N ALA A 11 -5.16 27.96 5.72
CA ALA A 11 -3.87 28.28 6.35
C ALA A 11 -2.96 29.07 5.40
N CYS A 12 -2.87 28.68 4.14
CA CYS A 12 -2.10 29.42 3.12
C CYS A 12 -2.67 30.83 2.89
N GLN A 13 -4.00 30.98 2.78
CA GLN A 13 -4.64 32.27 2.65
C GLN A 13 -4.39 33.16 3.88
N HIS A 14 -4.51 32.58 5.08
CA HIS A 14 -4.24 33.30 6.31
C HIS A 14 -2.80 33.80 6.39
N LEU A 15 -1.83 32.94 6.06
CA LEU A 15 -0.41 33.32 6.00
C LEU A 15 -0.14 34.34 4.89
N GLY A 16 -0.73 34.16 3.70
CA GLY A 16 -0.63 35.12 2.62
C GLY A 16 -1.10 36.51 3.04
N ASN A 17 -2.27 36.59 3.68
CA ASN A 17 -2.80 37.84 4.21
C ASN A 17 -1.92 38.48 5.29
N MET A 18 -1.33 37.67 6.20
CA MET A 18 -0.41 38.17 7.22
C MET A 18 0.88 38.79 6.66
N TYR A 19 1.40 38.25 5.57
CA TYR A 19 2.67 38.66 4.98
C TYR A 19 2.50 39.48 3.70
N GLY A 20 1.27 39.91 3.35
CA GLY A 20 1.01 40.71 2.16
C GLY A 20 1.26 39.99 0.83
N ILE A 21 1.31 38.66 0.86
CA ILE A 21 1.48 37.81 -0.33
C ILE A 21 0.10 37.57 -0.93
N LYS A 22 -0.12 38.03 -2.15
CA LYS A 22 -1.33 37.69 -2.91
C LYS A 22 -1.34 36.19 -3.19
N TRP A 23 -2.31 35.49 -2.63
CA TRP A 23 -2.61 34.11 -2.96
C TRP A 23 -3.60 34.08 -4.14
N ASP A 24 -3.08 33.85 -5.34
CA ASP A 24 -3.92 33.61 -6.49
C ASP A 24 -4.38 32.15 -6.48
N GLU A 25 -5.58 31.91 -6.00
CA GLU A 25 -6.25 30.61 -6.10
C GLU A 25 -6.65 30.39 -7.55
N LYS A 26 -5.82 29.68 -8.29
CA LYS A 26 -6.16 29.26 -9.64
C LYS A 26 -7.28 28.23 -9.53
N GLU A 27 -8.46 28.56 -10.03
CA GLU A 27 -9.54 27.57 -10.09
C GLU A 27 -9.06 26.34 -10.87
N PRO A 28 -9.28 25.12 -10.32
CA PRO A 28 -8.85 23.90 -11.01
C PRO A 28 -9.57 23.76 -12.34
N THR A 29 -8.86 23.35 -13.37
CA THR A 29 -9.45 23.09 -14.67
C THR A 29 -10.43 21.91 -14.62
N PRO A 30 -11.38 21.80 -15.55
CA PRO A 30 -12.27 20.65 -15.62
C PRO A 30 -11.52 19.31 -15.66
N GLU A 31 -10.36 19.25 -16.34
CA GLU A 31 -9.50 18.08 -16.42
C GLU A 31 -8.86 17.74 -15.05
N GLU A 32 -8.40 18.75 -14.31
CA GLU A 32 -7.86 18.58 -12.97
C GLU A 32 -8.92 18.08 -11.99
N LEU A 33 -10.16 18.61 -12.09
CA LEU A 33 -11.29 18.14 -11.31
C LEU A 33 -11.66 16.69 -11.65
N ALA A 34 -11.70 16.32 -12.92
CA ALA A 34 -11.97 14.96 -13.36
C ALA A 34 -10.91 13.98 -12.87
N ALA A 35 -9.61 14.33 -12.97
CA ALA A 35 -8.51 13.53 -12.48
C ALA A 35 -8.52 13.39 -10.94
N ARG A 36 -8.94 14.43 -10.22
CA ARG A 36 -9.12 14.36 -8.75
C ARG A 36 -10.28 13.44 -8.41
N PHE A 37 -11.41 13.56 -9.08
CA PHE A 37 -12.57 12.70 -8.89
C PHE A 37 -12.21 11.23 -9.16
N GLU A 38 -11.54 10.93 -10.29
CA GLU A 38 -11.11 9.57 -10.59
C GLU A 38 -10.21 8.99 -9.48
N ARG A 39 -9.23 9.75 -8.99
CA ARG A 39 -8.37 9.30 -7.88
C ARG A 39 -9.17 8.98 -6.62
N GLU A 40 -10.17 9.79 -6.29
CA GLU A 40 -11.03 9.54 -5.12
C GLU A 40 -11.85 8.25 -5.29
N GLN A 41 -12.35 7.96 -6.50
CA GLN A 41 -13.06 6.68 -6.76
C GLN A 41 -12.11 5.49 -6.59
N LEU A 42 -10.86 5.60 -7.05
CA LEU A 42 -9.87 4.52 -6.90
C LEU A 42 -9.45 4.32 -5.42
N PHE A 43 -9.36 5.37 -4.62
CA PHE A 43 -9.16 5.21 -3.16
C PHE A 43 -10.34 4.49 -2.52
N ARG A 44 -11.58 4.86 -2.83
CA ARG A 44 -12.79 4.17 -2.35
C ARG A 44 -12.84 2.70 -2.77
N ALA A 45 -12.42 2.38 -3.99
CA ALA A 45 -12.34 1.00 -4.46
C ALA A 45 -11.33 0.18 -3.65
N ASN A 46 -10.18 0.76 -3.30
CA ASN A 46 -9.20 0.10 -2.42
C ASN A 46 -9.73 -0.03 -0.98
N ASP A 47 -10.40 0.98 -0.43
CA ASP A 47 -11.00 0.91 0.92
C ASP A 47 -12.08 -0.17 0.99
N PHE A 48 -12.94 -0.26 -0.03
CA PHE A 48 -13.95 -1.32 -0.15
C PHE A 48 -13.32 -2.72 -0.16
N ALA A 49 -12.25 -2.91 -0.93
CA ALA A 49 -11.53 -4.18 -0.96
C ALA A 49 -10.81 -4.48 0.36
N ALA A 50 -10.24 -3.46 1.02
CA ALA A 50 -9.58 -3.63 2.32
C ALA A 50 -10.55 -4.08 3.40
N GLU A 51 -11.76 -3.50 3.45
CA GLU A 51 -12.83 -3.92 4.37
C GLU A 51 -13.19 -5.38 4.12
N PHE A 52 -13.47 -5.74 2.86
CA PHE A 52 -13.76 -7.12 2.48
C PHE A 52 -12.63 -8.08 2.88
N PHE A 53 -11.37 -7.76 2.60
CA PHE A 53 -10.24 -8.64 2.95
C PHE A 53 -10.06 -8.80 4.45
N ARG A 54 -10.30 -7.76 5.27
CA ARG A 54 -10.29 -7.86 6.73
C ARG A 54 -11.39 -8.78 7.25
N ASP A 55 -12.60 -8.69 6.69
CA ASP A 55 -13.70 -9.56 7.09
C ASP A 55 -13.44 -11.02 6.68
N GLN A 56 -12.86 -11.25 5.50
CA GLN A 56 -12.47 -12.59 5.07
C GLN A 56 -11.32 -13.17 5.92
N TYR A 57 -10.42 -12.32 6.42
CA TYR A 57 -9.38 -12.76 7.37
C TYR A 57 -10.00 -13.33 8.64
N LYS A 58 -10.99 -12.65 9.23
CA LYS A 58 -11.72 -13.11 10.44
C LYS A 58 -12.42 -14.46 10.25
N LEU A 59 -12.74 -14.82 9.01
CA LEU A 59 -13.42 -16.07 8.64
C LEU A 59 -12.45 -17.20 8.23
N SER A 60 -11.16 -16.92 8.09
CA SER A 60 -10.18 -17.88 7.59
C SER A 60 -9.20 -18.31 8.68
N GLU A 61 -9.44 -19.49 9.28
CA GLU A 61 -8.52 -20.08 10.27
C GLU A 61 -7.09 -20.21 9.72
N ALA A 62 -6.93 -20.62 8.45
CA ALA A 62 -5.62 -20.76 7.82
C ALA A 62 -4.88 -19.43 7.71
N ALA A 63 -5.59 -18.33 7.37
CA ALA A 63 -4.98 -17.01 7.30
C ALA A 63 -4.63 -16.47 8.69
N GLN A 64 -5.52 -16.67 9.68
CA GLN A 64 -5.29 -16.29 11.07
C GLN A 64 -4.07 -17.02 11.62
N LYS A 65 -4.03 -18.34 11.53
CA LYS A 65 -2.89 -19.13 11.98
C LYS A 65 -1.58 -18.65 11.36
N TYR A 66 -1.57 -18.48 10.03
CA TYR A 66 -0.39 -18.01 9.31
C TYR A 66 0.12 -16.64 9.78
N ALA A 67 -0.80 -15.70 10.04
CA ALA A 67 -0.45 -14.35 10.47
C ALA A 67 -0.04 -14.32 11.95
N GLN A 68 -0.76 -15.02 12.84
CA GLN A 68 -0.53 -15.06 14.28
C GLN A 68 0.79 -15.77 14.66
N GLU A 69 1.30 -16.68 13.82
CA GLU A 69 2.65 -17.23 13.97
C GLU A 69 3.76 -16.15 13.83
N ARG A 70 3.43 -14.97 13.31
CA ARG A 70 4.39 -13.89 12.94
C ARG A 70 4.16 -12.59 13.70
N TRP A 71 2.91 -12.24 13.95
CA TRP A 71 2.50 -10.95 14.50
C TRP A 71 1.38 -11.14 15.53
N SER A 72 1.31 -10.23 16.50
CA SER A 72 0.18 -10.16 17.43
C SER A 72 -1.09 -9.66 16.73
N ASP A 73 -2.25 -9.95 17.31
CA ASP A 73 -3.55 -9.47 16.76
C ASP A 73 -3.61 -7.94 16.68
N ALA A 74 -3.00 -7.24 17.65
CA ALA A 74 -2.92 -5.78 17.61
C ALA A 74 -2.14 -5.25 16.38
N ILE A 75 -1.04 -5.87 16.03
CA ILE A 75 -0.25 -5.53 14.83
C ILE A 75 -1.02 -5.89 13.55
N ILE A 76 -1.68 -7.04 13.53
CA ILE A 76 -2.51 -7.46 12.38
C ILE A 76 -3.62 -6.45 12.11
N GLU A 77 -4.27 -5.97 13.18
CA GLU A 77 -5.32 -4.95 13.08
C GLU A 77 -4.76 -3.58 12.68
N GLU A 78 -3.70 -3.11 13.32
CA GLU A 78 -3.04 -1.84 13.03
C GLU A 78 -2.62 -1.72 11.55
N TRP A 79 -2.01 -2.77 11.01
CA TRP A 79 -1.58 -2.80 9.61
C TRP A 79 -2.72 -3.14 8.65
N GLY A 80 -3.91 -3.47 9.13
CA GLY A 80 -5.08 -3.81 8.32
C GLY A 80 -4.87 -5.06 7.48
N ILE A 81 -4.13 -6.04 7.99
CA ILE A 81 -3.86 -7.30 7.31
C ILE A 81 -5.17 -8.03 7.05
N GLY A 82 -5.37 -8.46 5.79
CA GLY A 82 -6.57 -9.13 5.35
C GLY A 82 -6.28 -10.46 4.64
N TYR A 83 -7.32 -11.07 4.10
CA TYR A 83 -7.23 -12.30 3.31
C TYR A 83 -8.06 -12.22 2.04
N ALA A 84 -7.48 -12.54 0.91
CA ALA A 84 -8.17 -12.69 -0.37
C ALA A 84 -8.50 -14.17 -0.60
N PRO A 85 -9.77 -14.59 -0.49
CA PRO A 85 -10.15 -15.99 -0.65
C PRO A 85 -10.14 -16.43 -2.13
N HIS A 86 -10.47 -17.70 -2.36
CA HIS A 86 -10.59 -18.28 -3.70
C HIS A 86 -11.94 -17.96 -4.36
N LYS A 87 -12.08 -18.34 -5.65
CA LYS A 87 -13.35 -18.38 -6.40
C LYS A 87 -13.97 -17.00 -6.67
N ASN A 88 -13.15 -16.01 -7.02
CA ASN A 88 -13.62 -14.67 -7.35
C ASN A 88 -14.55 -14.08 -6.26
N ALA A 89 -14.12 -14.17 -5.01
CA ALA A 89 -14.93 -13.79 -3.87
C ALA A 89 -15.13 -12.27 -3.77
N LEU A 90 -14.11 -11.48 -4.10
CA LEU A 90 -14.22 -10.03 -4.16
C LEU A 90 -15.19 -9.58 -5.26
N LEU A 91 -15.09 -10.18 -6.46
CA LEU A 91 -16.00 -9.88 -7.58
C LEU A 91 -17.47 -10.19 -7.22
N ARG A 92 -17.72 -11.32 -6.55
CA ARG A 92 -19.07 -11.65 -6.09
C ARG A 92 -19.57 -10.64 -5.05
N HIS A 93 -18.75 -10.36 -4.04
CA HIS A 93 -19.08 -9.36 -3.03
C HIS A 93 -19.35 -7.98 -3.64
N ALA A 94 -18.55 -7.57 -4.63
CA ALA A 94 -18.75 -6.31 -5.34
C ALA A 94 -20.10 -6.27 -6.08
N LYS A 95 -20.49 -7.36 -6.74
CA LYS A 95 -21.80 -7.49 -7.40
C LYS A 95 -22.95 -7.42 -6.40
N ASP A 96 -22.85 -8.14 -5.28
CA ASP A 96 -23.87 -8.17 -4.23
C ASP A 96 -24.06 -6.78 -3.58
N LYS A 97 -22.97 -6.05 -3.37
CA LYS A 97 -22.97 -4.69 -2.83
C LYS A 97 -23.22 -3.60 -3.88
N LYS A 98 -23.37 -3.96 -5.17
CA LYS A 98 -23.54 -3.04 -6.30
C LYS A 98 -22.39 -2.02 -6.40
N ALA A 99 -21.17 -2.44 -6.05
CA ALA A 99 -19.98 -1.62 -6.22
C ALA A 99 -19.65 -1.44 -7.70
N ASN A 100 -18.98 -0.34 -8.04
CA ASN A 100 -18.54 -0.06 -9.40
C ASN A 100 -17.38 -1.01 -9.79
N ILE A 101 -17.64 -1.95 -10.68
CA ILE A 101 -16.65 -2.94 -11.14
C ILE A 101 -15.53 -2.26 -11.94
N ASP A 102 -15.82 -1.22 -12.71
CA ASP A 102 -14.80 -0.51 -13.50
C ASP A 102 -13.76 0.19 -12.61
N ASP A 103 -14.19 0.73 -11.48
CA ASP A 103 -13.27 1.32 -10.51
C ASP A 103 -12.38 0.24 -9.86
N LEU A 104 -12.92 -0.95 -9.58
CA LEU A 104 -12.14 -2.08 -9.08
C LEU A 104 -11.15 -2.62 -10.12
N ILE A 105 -11.50 -2.59 -11.41
CA ILE A 105 -10.59 -2.94 -12.51
C ILE A 105 -9.47 -1.89 -12.60
N LYS A 106 -9.81 -0.61 -12.63
CA LYS A 106 -8.84 0.50 -12.69
C LYS A 106 -7.91 0.53 -11.47
N ALA A 107 -8.41 0.12 -10.28
CA ALA A 107 -7.62 -0.03 -9.07
C ALA A 107 -6.75 -1.31 -9.08
N GLY A 108 -6.85 -2.17 -10.10
CA GLY A 108 -6.07 -3.40 -10.24
C GLY A 108 -6.50 -4.53 -9.30
N LEU A 109 -7.72 -4.49 -8.77
CA LEU A 109 -8.30 -5.47 -7.83
C LEU A 109 -9.06 -6.57 -8.56
N ILE A 110 -9.65 -6.26 -9.70
CA ILE A 110 -10.31 -7.17 -10.64
C ILE A 110 -9.58 -7.08 -11.97
N LYS A 111 -9.46 -8.19 -12.66
CA LYS A 111 -8.85 -8.30 -13.99
C LYS A 111 -9.87 -8.81 -15.00
N VAL A 112 -9.60 -8.50 -16.26
CA VAL A 112 -10.38 -8.98 -17.41
C VAL A 112 -9.54 -10.02 -18.14
N SER A 113 -10.09 -11.19 -18.41
CA SER A 113 -9.46 -12.22 -19.26
C SER A 113 -9.37 -11.72 -20.70
N GLY A 114 -8.22 -11.94 -21.34
CA GLY A 114 -8.00 -11.56 -22.74
C GLY A 114 -8.70 -12.46 -23.74
N GLU A 115 -9.08 -13.69 -23.34
CA GLU A 115 -9.64 -14.70 -24.24
C GLU A 115 -11.15 -14.59 -24.39
N ASP A 116 -11.86 -14.38 -23.30
CA ASP A 116 -13.34 -14.44 -23.24
C ASP A 116 -13.97 -13.22 -22.50
N GLY A 117 -13.15 -12.27 -22.08
CA GLY A 117 -13.60 -11.03 -21.44
C GLY A 117 -14.22 -11.22 -20.05
N HIS A 118 -14.09 -12.39 -19.42
CA HIS A 118 -14.64 -12.59 -18.08
C HIS A 118 -13.81 -11.89 -17.01
N TYR A 119 -14.47 -11.48 -15.94
CA TYR A 119 -13.85 -10.81 -14.79
C TYR A 119 -13.37 -11.82 -13.76
N TYR A 120 -12.20 -11.55 -13.15
CA TYR A 120 -11.67 -12.38 -12.06
C TYR A 120 -10.86 -11.54 -11.05
N ASP A 121 -10.78 -12.05 -9.82
CA ASP A 121 -10.03 -11.39 -8.74
C ASP A 121 -8.53 -11.40 -9.05
N ALA A 122 -7.87 -10.26 -8.86
CA ALA A 122 -6.42 -10.15 -9.03
C ALA A 122 -5.65 -10.92 -7.94
N PHE A 123 -6.23 -11.05 -6.76
CA PHE A 123 -5.63 -11.71 -5.60
C PHE A 123 -6.48 -12.90 -5.18
N ILE A 124 -5.85 -14.07 -5.07
CA ILE A 124 -6.53 -15.33 -4.75
C ILE A 124 -5.67 -16.15 -3.79
N GLY A 125 -6.25 -16.60 -2.67
CA GLY A 125 -5.57 -17.43 -1.67
C GLY A 125 -4.38 -16.73 -1.00
N ARG A 126 -4.49 -15.42 -0.76
CA ARG A 126 -3.36 -14.60 -0.30
C ARG A 126 -3.68 -13.83 0.97
N LEU A 127 -2.69 -13.76 1.86
CA LEU A 127 -2.67 -12.77 2.92
C LEU A 127 -2.38 -11.40 2.29
N MET A 128 -3.19 -10.40 2.64
CA MET A 128 -3.20 -9.10 1.99
C MET A 128 -2.58 -8.04 2.90
N PHE A 129 -1.63 -7.28 2.35
CA PHE A 129 -0.96 -6.16 3.00
C PHE A 129 -1.36 -4.88 2.28
N PRO A 130 -2.15 -4.00 2.92
CA PRO A 130 -2.52 -2.71 2.34
C PRO A 130 -1.30 -1.83 2.12
N ILE A 131 -1.25 -1.16 0.96
CA ILE A 131 -0.19 -0.21 0.61
C ILE A 131 -0.78 1.20 0.68
N ARG A 132 -0.16 2.06 1.50
CA ARG A 132 -0.56 3.45 1.65
C ARG A 132 0.40 4.39 0.92
N ASN A 133 -0.13 5.46 0.36
CA ASN A 133 0.69 6.56 -0.11
C ASN A 133 1.17 7.42 1.08
N ARG A 134 1.99 8.44 0.80
CA ARG A 134 2.54 9.36 1.82
C ARG A 134 1.48 10.12 2.64
N THR A 135 0.24 10.22 2.15
CA THR A 135 -0.89 10.90 2.83
C THR A 135 -1.82 9.92 3.55
N GLY A 136 -1.53 8.60 3.51
CA GLY A 136 -2.28 7.57 4.21
C GLY A 136 -3.41 6.93 3.41
N ASN A 137 -3.69 7.39 2.18
CA ASN A 137 -4.71 6.76 1.35
C ASN A 137 -4.24 5.40 0.83
N LEU A 138 -5.14 4.43 0.80
CA LEU A 138 -4.87 3.12 0.21
C LEU A 138 -4.74 3.23 -1.30
N VAL A 139 -3.60 2.77 -1.83
CA VAL A 139 -3.29 2.84 -3.26
C VAL A 139 -3.19 1.48 -3.93
N GLY A 140 -3.17 0.41 -3.15
CA GLY A 140 -3.08 -0.97 -3.63
C GLY A 140 -2.76 -1.95 -2.51
N PHE A 141 -2.35 -3.14 -2.91
CA PHE A 141 -2.05 -4.24 -2.00
C PHE A 141 -0.83 -5.04 -2.46
N SER A 142 -0.13 -5.62 -1.49
CA SER A 142 0.76 -6.75 -1.70
C SER A 142 0.07 -8.01 -1.18
N GLY A 143 0.12 -9.11 -1.93
CA GLY A 143 -0.54 -10.35 -1.57
C GLY A 143 0.46 -11.51 -1.48
N ARG A 144 0.66 -12.07 -0.28
CA ARG A 144 1.48 -13.27 -0.05
C ARG A 144 0.64 -14.53 -0.15
N ILE A 145 1.02 -15.47 -1.01
CA ILE A 145 0.33 -16.76 -1.10
C ILE A 145 0.49 -17.52 0.22
N ILE A 146 -0.61 -18.06 0.74
CA ILE A 146 -0.60 -19.03 1.82
C ILE A 146 -1.07 -20.38 1.26
N ASN A 147 -0.42 -21.48 1.67
CA ASN A 147 -0.69 -22.82 1.16
C ASN A 147 -0.61 -22.92 -0.39
N PRO A 148 0.57 -22.62 -0.99
CA PRO A 148 0.74 -22.68 -2.42
C PRO A 148 0.45 -24.09 -2.95
N LYS A 149 -0.38 -24.17 -4.01
CA LYS A 149 -0.61 -25.39 -4.76
C LYS A 149 0.01 -25.22 -6.15
N LYS A 150 0.76 -26.21 -6.61
CA LYS A 150 1.26 -26.22 -7.97
C LYS A 150 0.10 -26.23 -8.97
N ASN A 151 0.26 -25.48 -10.05
CA ASN A 151 -0.70 -25.52 -11.16
C ASN A 151 -0.61 -26.85 -11.93
N ALA A 152 -1.46 -27.03 -12.96
CA ALA A 152 -1.48 -28.22 -13.79
C ALA A 152 -0.13 -28.52 -14.48
N GLU A 153 0.71 -27.49 -14.66
CA GLU A 153 2.05 -27.58 -15.27
C GLU A 153 3.15 -27.80 -14.22
N GLY A 154 2.79 -28.02 -12.95
CA GLY A 154 3.75 -28.28 -11.86
C GLY A 154 4.46 -27.02 -11.35
N ARG A 155 4.09 -25.82 -11.80
CA ARG A 155 4.68 -24.53 -11.36
C ARG A 155 4.03 -24.02 -10.09
N GLU A 156 4.84 -23.53 -9.18
CA GLU A 156 4.35 -22.84 -7.98
C GLU A 156 3.94 -21.41 -8.32
N PRO A 157 2.84 -20.91 -7.72
CA PRO A 157 2.46 -19.51 -7.87
C PRO A 157 3.51 -18.60 -7.20
N ALA A 158 3.69 -17.39 -7.74
CA ALA A 158 4.58 -16.39 -7.15
C ALA A 158 4.28 -16.19 -5.67
N LYS A 159 5.32 -16.20 -4.83
CA LYS A 159 5.24 -16.02 -3.37
C LYS A 159 4.53 -14.71 -3.02
N TYR A 160 4.90 -13.62 -3.68
CA TYR A 160 4.28 -12.31 -3.58
C TYR A 160 3.80 -11.82 -4.93
N ILE A 161 2.67 -11.13 -4.94
CA ILE A 161 2.22 -10.32 -6.06
C ILE A 161 1.77 -8.96 -5.51
N ASN A 162 2.03 -7.90 -6.27
CA ASN A 162 1.59 -6.56 -5.94
C ASN A 162 0.50 -6.11 -6.91
N THR A 163 -0.33 -5.15 -6.50
CA THR A 163 -1.19 -4.42 -7.42
C THR A 163 -0.40 -3.97 -8.64
N SER A 164 -0.97 -4.08 -9.83
CA SER A 164 -0.38 -3.56 -11.07
C SER A 164 -0.26 -2.04 -11.00
N GLU A 165 0.51 -1.41 -11.89
CA GLU A 165 0.55 0.05 -12.02
C GLU A 165 -0.86 0.59 -12.28
N THR A 166 -1.25 1.63 -11.54
CA THR A 166 -2.55 2.31 -11.65
C THR A 166 -2.35 3.82 -11.66
N PRO A 167 -3.39 4.63 -11.92
CA PRO A 167 -3.29 6.09 -11.79
C PRO A 167 -2.87 6.58 -10.39
N ILE A 168 -3.11 5.77 -9.33
CA ILE A 168 -2.81 6.12 -7.94
C ILE A 168 -1.66 5.32 -7.33
N PHE A 169 -1.13 4.30 -8.02
CA PHE A 169 -0.07 3.43 -7.52
C PHE A 169 1.04 3.25 -8.55
N LYS A 170 2.25 3.62 -8.19
CA LYS A 170 3.48 3.42 -8.96
C LYS A 170 4.51 2.72 -8.08
N LYS A 171 4.86 1.46 -8.41
CA LYS A 171 5.80 0.65 -7.61
C LYS A 171 7.14 1.35 -7.40
N GLY A 172 7.68 1.93 -8.46
CA GLY A 172 8.96 2.64 -8.41
C GLY A 172 8.92 3.98 -7.69
N GLU A 173 7.76 4.45 -7.23
CA GLU A 173 7.58 5.69 -6.49
C GLU A 173 7.00 5.46 -5.08
N THR A 174 6.78 4.18 -4.70
CA THR A 174 6.13 3.81 -3.44
C THR A 174 7.07 2.94 -2.62
N LEU A 175 7.17 3.25 -1.33
CA LEU A 175 7.79 2.39 -0.31
C LEU A 175 6.70 1.88 0.62
N PHE A 176 6.68 0.58 0.88
CA PHE A 176 5.78 -0.02 1.87
C PHE A 176 6.14 0.46 3.26
N GLY A 177 5.14 0.85 4.05
CA GLY A 177 5.35 1.36 5.41
C GLY A 177 5.77 2.84 5.47
N TYR A 178 5.87 3.55 4.34
CA TYR A 178 6.34 4.94 4.35
C TYR A 178 5.44 5.88 5.15
N PHE A 179 4.12 5.74 5.00
CA PHE A 179 3.17 6.56 5.75
C PHE A 179 3.32 6.37 7.26
N GLU A 180 3.46 5.13 7.69
CA GLU A 180 3.63 4.75 9.09
C GLU A 180 4.99 5.23 9.64
N ALA A 181 6.04 5.09 8.84
CA ALA A 181 7.42 5.36 9.26
C ALA A 181 7.81 6.85 9.26
N GLN A 182 7.29 7.67 8.32
CA GLN A 182 7.84 8.98 7.99
C GLN A 182 7.98 9.93 9.20
N ARG A 183 7.00 9.95 10.11
CA ARG A 183 7.02 10.86 11.28
C ARG A 183 8.06 10.44 12.31
N ILE A 184 8.24 9.14 12.51
CA ILE A 184 9.20 8.57 13.45
C ILE A 184 10.61 8.68 12.88
N ALA A 185 10.77 8.35 11.60
CA ALA A 185 12.02 8.48 10.87
C ALA A 185 12.55 9.93 10.92
N ALA A 186 11.69 10.90 10.61
CA ALA A 186 12.07 12.32 10.68
C ALA A 186 12.51 12.77 12.09
N ARG A 187 11.82 12.28 13.15
CA ARG A 187 12.23 12.60 14.54
C ARG A 187 13.54 11.96 14.95
N ARG A 188 13.83 10.75 14.46
CA ARG A 188 15.07 10.01 14.76
C ARG A 188 16.22 10.38 13.83
N ASP A 189 15.95 11.08 12.74
CA ASP A 189 16.86 11.30 11.60
C ASP A 189 17.48 9.98 11.11
N LEU A 190 16.66 8.93 11.06
CA LEU A 190 17.08 7.57 10.73
C LEU A 190 15.93 6.78 10.11
N LEU A 191 16.19 6.13 8.97
CA LEU A 191 15.26 5.22 8.33
C LEU A 191 15.92 3.86 8.11
N ASN A 192 15.23 2.79 8.47
CA ASN A 192 15.60 1.43 8.14
C ASN A 192 14.95 1.04 6.81
N ILE A 193 15.71 0.42 5.92
CA ILE A 193 15.20 -0.15 4.66
C ILE A 193 15.46 -1.65 4.69
N VAL A 194 14.39 -2.43 4.57
CA VAL A 194 14.40 -3.90 4.55
C VAL A 194 13.93 -4.42 3.19
N GLU A 195 14.05 -5.73 2.94
CA GLU A 195 13.71 -6.32 1.65
C GLU A 195 12.21 -6.48 1.42
N GLY A 196 11.44 -6.81 2.46
CA GLY A 196 10.05 -7.21 2.32
C GLY A 196 9.06 -6.58 3.29
N GLN A 197 7.78 -6.63 2.91
CA GLN A 197 6.67 -6.11 3.71
C GLN A 197 6.56 -6.80 5.09
N PRO A 198 6.74 -8.14 5.22
CA PRO A 198 6.69 -8.78 6.53
C PRO A 198 7.77 -8.29 7.50
N ASP A 199 8.94 -7.91 6.97
CA ASP A 199 10.06 -7.46 7.79
C ASP A 199 9.79 -6.05 8.33
N VAL A 200 9.17 -5.18 7.51
CA VAL A 200 8.67 -3.87 7.97
C VAL A 200 7.72 -4.05 9.15
N ILE A 201 6.72 -4.91 9.00
CA ILE A 201 5.72 -5.16 10.06
C ILE A 201 6.37 -5.81 11.28
N ARG A 202 7.33 -6.72 11.06
CA ARG A 202 8.06 -7.38 12.16
C ARG A 202 8.89 -6.39 12.96
N LEU A 203 9.62 -5.50 12.27
CA LEU A 203 10.41 -4.47 12.93
C LEU A 203 9.53 -3.43 13.64
N ALA A 204 8.40 -3.06 13.05
CA ALA A 204 7.42 -2.19 13.70
C ALA A 204 6.88 -2.80 15.00
N SER A 205 6.72 -4.13 15.08
CA SER A 205 6.26 -4.83 16.30
C SER A 205 7.26 -4.83 17.47
N ILE A 206 8.50 -4.39 17.24
CA ILE A 206 9.56 -4.26 18.24
C ILE A 206 10.11 -2.82 18.31
N ASP A 207 9.22 -1.82 18.16
CA ASP A 207 9.51 -0.39 18.24
C ASP A 207 10.45 0.17 17.16
N GLN A 208 10.71 -0.58 16.08
CA GLN A 208 11.46 -0.12 14.91
C GLN A 208 10.50 0.36 13.80
N GLN A 209 9.58 1.25 14.16
CA GLN A 209 8.53 1.77 13.26
C GLN A 209 9.08 2.67 12.14
N ASN A 210 10.34 3.16 12.25
CA ASN A 210 11.05 3.89 11.20
C ASN A 210 11.61 2.94 10.13
N THR A 211 10.78 2.02 9.63
CA THR A 211 11.19 0.97 8.69
C THR A 211 10.30 0.98 7.45
N VAL A 212 10.91 0.83 6.27
CA VAL A 212 10.22 0.74 4.97
C VAL A 212 10.81 -0.38 4.12
N ALA A 213 10.07 -0.80 3.08
CA ALA A 213 10.59 -1.72 2.07
C ALA A 213 10.24 -1.25 0.66
N PRO A 214 11.09 -1.52 -0.36
CA PRO A 214 10.73 -1.35 -1.75
C PRO A 214 9.65 -2.36 -2.16
N MET A 215 9.02 -2.13 -3.32
CA MET A 215 7.90 -2.95 -3.79
C MET A 215 8.35 -4.11 -4.69
N GLY A 216 9.40 -4.85 -4.29
CA GLY A 216 9.85 -6.06 -4.98
C GLY A 216 10.91 -5.85 -6.05
N THR A 217 11.63 -4.73 -6.01
CA THR A 217 12.79 -4.41 -6.87
C THR A 217 13.83 -3.64 -6.08
N ALA A 218 15.03 -3.46 -6.63
CA ALA A 218 16.03 -2.54 -6.10
C ALA A 218 15.42 -1.13 -5.91
N LEU A 219 15.99 -0.36 -4.99
CA LEU A 219 15.58 1.01 -4.73
C LEU A 219 15.73 1.87 -6.00
N THR A 220 14.68 2.57 -6.36
CA THR A 220 14.70 3.52 -7.47
C THR A 220 15.15 4.90 -7.01
N SER A 221 15.64 5.73 -7.95
CA SER A 221 15.97 7.14 -7.68
C SER A 221 14.79 7.91 -7.07
N LYS A 222 13.55 7.66 -7.50
CA LYS A 222 12.36 8.31 -6.95
C LYS A 222 12.08 7.89 -5.50
N GLN A 223 12.31 6.63 -5.15
CA GLN A 223 12.21 6.15 -3.77
C GLN A 223 13.31 6.75 -2.89
N ILE A 224 14.54 6.84 -3.40
CA ILE A 224 15.66 7.53 -2.73
C ILE A 224 15.32 9.00 -2.48
N ASP A 225 14.72 9.69 -3.45
CA ASP A 225 14.30 11.09 -3.30
C ASP A 225 13.21 11.26 -2.23
N LEU A 226 12.34 10.26 -2.03
CA LEU A 226 11.38 10.27 -0.91
C LEU A 226 12.11 10.18 0.43
N VAL A 227 13.09 9.29 0.55
CA VAL A 227 13.88 9.08 1.77
C VAL A 227 14.68 10.34 2.14
N LYS A 228 15.40 10.93 1.19
CA LYS A 228 16.20 12.14 1.37
C LYS A 228 15.41 13.35 1.88
N LYS A 229 14.09 13.38 1.64
CA LYS A 229 13.22 14.48 2.13
C LYS A 229 12.93 14.40 3.62
N ILE A 230 13.14 13.25 4.26
CA ILE A 230 12.74 13.04 5.66
C ILE A 230 13.89 12.69 6.61
N VAL A 231 15.00 12.11 6.10
CA VAL A 231 16.15 11.70 6.93
C VAL A 231 17.49 11.96 6.24
N SER A 232 18.54 12.13 7.05
CA SER A 232 19.93 12.17 6.59
C SER A 232 20.66 10.82 6.71
N LYS A 233 20.12 9.87 7.50
CA LYS A 233 20.73 8.57 7.78
C LYS A 233 19.82 7.42 7.38
N VAL A 234 20.42 6.40 6.77
CA VAL A 234 19.72 5.17 6.35
C VAL A 234 20.51 3.97 6.83
N VAL A 235 19.80 2.95 7.30
CA VAL A 235 20.34 1.60 7.56
C VAL A 235 19.69 0.64 6.59
N LEU A 236 20.50 -0.05 5.79
CA LEU A 236 20.05 -1.15 4.94
C LEU A 236 20.15 -2.45 5.73
N ILE A 237 19.05 -3.20 5.80
CA ILE A 237 18.96 -4.48 6.50
C ILE A 237 18.53 -5.52 5.45
N GLY A 238 19.48 -6.32 4.99
CA GLY A 238 19.26 -7.41 4.05
C GLY A 238 19.11 -8.76 4.74
N ASP A 239 18.53 -9.72 4.02
CA ASP A 239 18.48 -11.11 4.44
C ASP A 239 19.91 -11.68 4.51
N ASN A 240 20.17 -12.60 5.45
CA ASN A 240 21.49 -13.23 5.61
C ASN A 240 21.67 -14.37 4.57
N ASP A 241 21.40 -14.05 3.31
CA ASP A 241 21.65 -14.93 2.18
C ASP A 241 22.54 -14.25 1.13
N PRO A 242 23.09 -14.97 0.15
CA PRO A 242 23.99 -14.39 -0.86
C PRO A 242 23.33 -13.28 -1.70
N ALA A 243 22.02 -13.31 -1.91
CA ALA A 243 21.29 -12.30 -2.67
C ALA A 243 21.15 -11.00 -1.88
N GLY A 244 20.80 -11.08 -0.59
CA GLY A 244 20.70 -9.93 0.32
C GLY A 244 22.05 -9.27 0.57
N GLN A 245 23.13 -10.06 0.68
CA GLN A 245 24.50 -9.52 0.79
C GLN A 245 24.92 -8.75 -0.46
N THR A 246 24.58 -9.23 -1.65
CA THR A 246 24.87 -8.54 -2.92
C THR A 246 24.04 -7.24 -3.03
N ALA A 247 22.77 -7.28 -2.65
CA ALA A 247 21.90 -6.11 -2.71
C ALA A 247 22.37 -4.95 -1.82
N ILE A 248 23.03 -5.24 -0.69
CA ILE A 248 23.59 -4.21 0.22
C ILE A 248 24.85 -3.56 -0.40
N VAL A 249 25.63 -4.29 -1.19
CA VAL A 249 26.90 -3.79 -1.77
C VAL A 249 26.67 -2.94 -3.01
N ASP A 250 25.59 -3.19 -3.76
CA ASP A 250 25.28 -2.52 -5.03
C ASP A 250 24.47 -1.20 -4.84
N HIS A 251 24.21 -0.78 -3.59
CA HIS A 251 23.47 0.43 -3.20
C HIS A 251 24.29 1.37 -2.31
#